data_6fdfa356371bb8ee91109a8760028981
#
_entry.id   6fdfa356371bb8ee91109a8760028981
#
_cell.length_a   1.000
_cell.length_b   1.000
_cell.length_c   1.000
_cell.angle_alpha   90.00
_cell.angle_beta   90.00
_cell.angle_gamma   90.00
#
_symmetry.space_group_name_H-M   'P 1'
#
loop_
_entity.id
_entity.type
_entity.pdbx_description
1 polymer ?
#
loop_
_entity_poly.entity_id
_entity_poly.type
_entity_poly.pdbx_seq_one_letter_code
_entity_poly.pdbx_strand_id
1 'polypeptide(L)'
;MTRRSLLRAGLTGCLVAPWWHALRAFAARPTELPTKSGVTDTEIILGTSAAFSGPSRGLGIELYRGAGAYFTHVNQQGGIAGRTVQVKAYDDGYQPGPSVKNTMKLMLDDQVFLLFGYVGTPTVTRVLPILKKFQDRNILLFFPFTGAQPQREPPYGTFAFNLRASYRQETAGLVDNFVRINRRRIAVFYQADAYGRSGWAGVRSALKKHGEQIVGEATYRRGERFTGTMRKQVEILKEAKPEAVICIGAYAACAAFARDAVDLGLEVPFANLSFVGSENLLKLLTEGRDDSQRYTQWLVNSQVVPSYEDTSIPAVQEYRDLMTRYAPQPPAELLKDPYTPFDHSFVSLEGFLNAKLLVEILHRLGTEPQRNQLEDAVFSVADFDLGIGEQVSFGPDRRQGLQRVYYTVVDEGRFVPLDDWRIRFA
;
A
#
# COMPACT_ATOMS: atom_id res chain seq x y z
N MET A 1 65.98 -14.51 -47.43
CA MET A 1 66.09 -13.37 -48.36
C MET A 1 65.18 -12.25 -47.78
N THR A 2 65.78 -11.32 -47.01
CA THR A 2 66.10 -9.94 -47.31
C THR A 2 64.95 -9.11 -47.89
N ARG A 3 64.48 -8.00 -47.30
CA ARG A 3 65.08 -6.72 -46.85
C ARG A 3 63.97 -5.90 -46.16
N ARG A 4 64.20 -5.37 -45.01
CA ARG A 4 64.42 -3.99 -44.57
C ARG A 4 64.00 -2.88 -45.55
N SER A 5 63.13 -1.96 -45.07
CA SER A 5 63.40 -0.52 -45.18
C SER A 5 62.55 0.27 -44.18
N LEU A 6 63.26 1.16 -43.50
CA LEU A 6 62.79 2.22 -42.60
C LEU A 6 62.09 3.34 -43.41
N LEU A 7 61.09 3.97 -42.82
CA LEU A 7 60.88 5.41 -43.00
C LEU A 7 60.25 6.03 -41.71
N ARG A 8 60.89 7.11 -41.34
CA ARG A 8 60.68 8.01 -40.21
C ARG A 8 59.48 8.94 -40.46
N ALA A 9 58.93 9.40 -39.36
CA ALA A 9 58.58 10.78 -39.01
C ALA A 9 57.09 11.01 -38.75
N GLY A 10 56.81 11.68 -37.63
CA GLY A 10 55.60 12.41 -37.37
C GLY A 10 55.13 12.33 -35.95
N LEU A 11 55.85 12.92 -34.99
CA LEU A 11 55.29 13.27 -33.66
C LEU A 11 54.28 14.39 -33.88
N THR A 12 52.96 14.06 -33.62
CA THR A 12 51.94 15.07 -33.31
C THR A 12 51.38 14.70 -31.96
N GLY A 13 51.78 15.45 -30.95
CA GLY A 13 51.29 15.30 -29.59
C GLY A 13 49.82 15.70 -29.48
N CYS A 14 48.95 14.72 -29.35
CA CYS A 14 47.61 14.97 -28.82
C CYS A 14 47.70 15.03 -27.29
N LEU A 15 47.54 16.22 -26.75
CA LEU A 15 47.30 16.47 -25.33
C LEU A 15 46.03 15.76 -24.89
N VAL A 16 46.16 14.57 -24.33
CA VAL A 16 45.10 13.90 -23.60
C VAL A 16 44.99 14.58 -22.25
N ALA A 17 44.06 15.53 -22.14
CA ALA A 17 43.68 16.08 -20.84
C ALA A 17 43.14 14.94 -19.97
N PRO A 18 43.62 14.77 -18.74
CA PRO A 18 43.20 13.66 -17.92
C PRO A 18 41.76 13.89 -17.47
N TRP A 19 40.88 12.97 -17.81
CA TRP A 19 39.48 12.90 -17.39
C TRP A 19 39.29 12.70 -15.88
N TRP A 20 40.31 12.91 -15.08
CA TRP A 20 40.32 12.77 -13.62
C TRP A 20 39.66 13.94 -12.87
N HIS A 21 39.36 15.05 -13.53
CA HIS A 21 38.74 16.21 -12.91
C HIS A 21 37.20 16.17 -12.91
N ALA A 22 36.55 15.31 -13.74
CA ALA A 22 35.10 15.15 -13.74
C ALA A 22 34.58 14.25 -12.61
N LEU A 23 35.44 13.45 -11.96
CA LEU A 23 35.06 12.58 -10.83
C LEU A 23 35.14 13.27 -9.46
N ARG A 24 35.65 14.50 -9.37
CA ARG A 24 35.75 15.25 -8.10
C ARG A 24 34.53 16.11 -7.75
N ALA A 25 33.57 16.28 -8.65
CA ALA A 25 32.34 17.03 -8.37
C ALA A 25 31.25 16.20 -7.67
N PHE A 26 31.48 14.89 -7.44
CA PHE A 26 30.62 14.04 -6.61
C PHE A 26 31.12 13.90 -5.16
N ALA A 27 32.16 14.62 -4.78
CA ALA A 27 32.73 14.59 -3.46
C ALA A 27 32.04 15.64 -2.57
N ALA A 28 31.51 15.16 -1.45
CA ALA A 28 31.02 15.88 -0.28
C ALA A 28 29.60 16.48 -0.37
N ARG A 29 28.57 15.66 -0.59
CA ARG A 29 27.34 15.88 0.17
C ARG A 29 27.61 15.46 1.62
N PRO A 30 27.12 16.23 2.61
CA PRO A 30 27.31 15.85 4.02
C PRO A 30 26.88 14.40 4.19
N THR A 31 27.74 13.54 4.74
CA THR A 31 27.49 12.12 4.95
C THR A 31 26.42 11.89 6.02
N GLU A 32 26.13 12.90 6.83
CA GLU A 32 25.09 12.86 7.86
C GLU A 32 24.05 13.93 7.59
N LEU A 33 22.79 13.52 7.43
CA LEU A 33 21.68 14.46 7.51
C LEU A 33 21.51 14.86 8.99
N PRO A 34 21.23 16.15 9.28
CA PRO A 34 20.91 16.57 10.63
C PRO A 34 19.75 15.71 11.18
N THR A 35 19.83 15.32 12.46
CA THR A 35 18.78 14.51 13.12
C THR A 35 17.42 15.21 13.13
N LYS A 36 17.40 16.54 13.04
CA LYS A 36 16.21 17.39 12.94
C LYS A 36 15.77 17.67 11.49
N SER A 37 16.39 17.08 10.45
CA SER A 37 15.92 17.29 9.06
C SER A 37 14.44 16.99 8.93
N GLY A 38 13.72 17.85 8.19
CA GLY A 38 12.28 17.78 8.04
C GLY A 38 11.49 18.34 9.23
N VAL A 39 12.16 18.95 10.22
CA VAL A 39 11.53 19.67 11.31
C VAL A 39 12.06 21.10 11.34
N THR A 40 11.16 22.07 11.26
CA THR A 40 11.44 23.51 11.41
C THR A 40 10.75 24.04 12.66
N ASP A 41 10.84 25.35 12.90
CA ASP A 41 10.11 25.98 14.00
C ASP A 41 8.58 25.94 13.80
N THR A 42 8.10 25.79 12.55
CA THR A 42 6.68 25.86 12.17
C THR A 42 6.12 24.61 11.56
N GLU A 43 6.96 23.64 11.12
CA GLU A 43 6.51 22.50 10.35
C GLU A 43 7.23 21.20 10.72
N ILE A 44 6.52 20.08 10.57
CA ILE A 44 7.04 18.70 10.50
C ILE A 44 6.71 18.17 9.13
N ILE A 45 7.71 17.87 8.30
CA ILE A 45 7.57 17.49 6.90
C ILE A 45 7.67 15.97 6.75
N LEU A 46 6.59 15.34 6.35
CA LEU A 46 6.52 13.91 6.02
C LEU A 46 6.71 13.72 4.51
N GLY A 47 7.22 12.56 4.10
CA GLY A 47 7.38 12.21 2.68
C GLY A 47 6.51 11.05 2.27
N THR A 48 5.80 11.14 1.15
CA THR A 48 5.05 10.01 0.58
C THR A 48 5.34 9.81 -0.90
N SER A 49 5.34 8.55 -1.35
CA SER A 49 5.32 8.13 -2.75
C SER A 49 4.18 7.13 -2.94
N ALA A 50 3.22 7.48 -3.78
CA ALA A 50 2.02 6.69 -3.99
C ALA A 50 1.52 6.81 -5.44
N ALA A 51 0.55 5.98 -5.80
CA ALA A 51 -0.09 6.06 -7.10
C ALA A 51 -1.14 7.19 -7.10
N PHE A 52 -0.84 8.31 -7.72
CA PHE A 52 -1.80 9.39 -7.99
C PHE A 52 -2.25 9.41 -9.45
N SER A 53 -1.59 8.64 -10.31
CA SER A 53 -1.91 8.44 -11.72
C SER A 53 -2.03 6.95 -12.07
N GLY A 54 -2.54 6.65 -13.28
CA GLY A 54 -2.66 5.30 -13.81
C GLY A 54 -3.83 4.48 -13.23
N PRO A 55 -3.90 3.17 -13.55
CA PRO A 55 -5.04 2.31 -13.21
C PRO A 55 -5.26 2.07 -11.71
N SER A 56 -4.25 2.33 -10.87
CA SER A 56 -4.33 2.14 -9.40
C SER A 56 -4.40 3.47 -8.62
N ARG A 57 -4.61 4.60 -9.30
CA ARG A 57 -4.59 5.94 -8.70
C ARG A 57 -5.52 6.12 -7.50
N GLY A 58 -6.68 5.46 -7.53
CA GLY A 58 -7.64 5.55 -6.43
C GLY A 58 -7.06 5.13 -5.09
N LEU A 59 -6.11 4.18 -5.06
CA LEU A 59 -5.48 3.72 -3.81
C LEU A 59 -4.64 4.84 -3.17
N GLY A 60 -3.81 5.53 -3.96
CA GLY A 60 -2.99 6.63 -3.45
C GLY A 60 -3.82 7.86 -3.10
N ILE A 61 -4.79 8.21 -3.95
CA ILE A 61 -5.66 9.39 -3.73
C ILE A 61 -6.48 9.21 -2.45
N GLU A 62 -7.17 8.08 -2.28
CA GLU A 62 -8.01 7.86 -1.10
C GLU A 62 -7.20 7.76 0.19
N LEU A 63 -6.05 7.07 0.18
CA LEU A 63 -5.18 7.00 1.35
C LEU A 63 -4.70 8.40 1.77
N TYR A 64 -4.26 9.21 0.79
CA TYR A 64 -3.84 10.59 1.02
C TYR A 64 -4.97 11.44 1.59
N ARG A 65 -6.18 11.33 1.04
CA ARG A 65 -7.35 12.09 1.49
C ARG A 65 -7.70 11.79 2.94
N GLY A 66 -7.77 10.51 3.30
CA GLY A 66 -8.05 10.12 4.68
C GLY A 66 -7.01 10.66 5.68
N ALA A 67 -5.73 10.50 5.37
CA ALA A 67 -4.66 11.05 6.19
C ALA A 67 -4.71 12.59 6.25
N GLY A 68 -4.95 13.23 5.11
CA GLY A 68 -5.07 14.68 4.99
C GLY A 68 -6.19 15.27 5.83
N ALA A 69 -7.33 14.57 5.98
CA ALA A 69 -8.43 15.03 6.83
C ALA A 69 -7.98 15.14 8.29
N TYR A 70 -7.29 14.14 8.80
CA TYR A 70 -6.80 14.18 10.19
C TYR A 70 -5.66 15.18 10.38
N PHE A 71 -4.69 15.24 9.48
CA PHE A 71 -3.61 16.24 9.57
C PHE A 71 -4.13 17.68 9.50
N THR A 72 -5.12 17.95 8.63
CA THR A 72 -5.75 19.27 8.55
C THR A 72 -6.44 19.64 9.86
N HIS A 73 -7.14 18.68 10.47
CA HIS A 73 -7.80 18.89 11.76
C HIS A 73 -6.77 19.26 12.85
N VAL A 74 -5.70 18.47 13.00
CA VAL A 74 -4.63 18.73 13.96
C VAL A 74 -3.95 20.08 13.72
N ASN A 75 -3.67 20.41 12.47
CA ASN A 75 -3.04 21.68 12.09
C ASN A 75 -3.90 22.89 12.49
N GLN A 76 -5.23 22.79 12.33
CA GLN A 76 -6.16 23.86 12.75
C GLN A 76 -6.28 24.00 14.25
N GLN A 77 -5.91 22.97 15.01
CA GLN A 77 -5.85 22.99 16.48
C GLN A 77 -4.50 23.45 17.04
N GLY A 78 -3.62 23.98 16.19
CA GLY A 78 -2.29 24.46 16.60
C GLY A 78 -1.14 23.48 16.35
N GLY A 79 -1.43 22.37 15.68
CA GLY A 79 -0.41 21.38 15.28
C GLY A 79 0.20 20.60 16.42
N ILE A 80 1.42 20.11 16.22
CA ILE A 80 2.19 19.34 17.19
C ILE A 80 3.28 20.23 17.76
N ALA A 81 3.16 20.59 19.03
CA ALA A 81 4.06 21.54 19.70
C ALA A 81 4.25 22.86 18.89
N GLY A 82 3.15 23.38 18.33
CA GLY A 82 3.15 24.62 17.53
C GLY A 82 3.55 24.45 16.06
N ARG A 83 3.81 23.22 15.61
CA ARG A 83 4.21 22.91 14.21
C ARG A 83 3.09 22.24 13.45
N THR A 84 2.86 22.68 12.21
CA THR A 84 1.93 22.00 11.31
C THR A 84 2.57 20.74 10.72
N VAL A 85 1.79 19.69 10.52
CA VAL A 85 2.21 18.48 9.80
C VAL A 85 1.95 18.71 8.31
N GLN A 86 3.00 18.59 7.49
CA GLN A 86 2.96 18.75 6.04
C GLN A 86 3.35 17.43 5.37
N VAL A 87 2.65 17.07 4.29
CA VAL A 87 2.95 15.86 3.52
C VAL A 87 3.47 16.25 2.14
N LYS A 88 4.76 16.02 1.89
CA LYS A 88 5.37 16.15 0.57
C LYS A 88 5.12 14.88 -0.22
N ALA A 89 4.32 14.96 -1.27
CA ALA A 89 3.85 13.83 -2.05
C ALA A 89 4.47 13.78 -3.44
N TYR A 90 4.79 12.58 -3.92
CA TYR A 90 5.21 12.31 -5.29
C TYR A 90 4.43 11.14 -5.89
N ASP A 91 4.05 11.29 -7.17
CA ASP A 91 3.41 10.23 -7.93
C ASP A 91 4.43 9.18 -8.39
N ASP A 92 4.15 7.92 -8.12
CA ASP A 92 4.91 6.80 -8.65
C ASP A 92 4.14 5.93 -9.65
N GLY A 93 2.83 6.21 -9.85
CA GLY A 93 1.97 5.46 -10.75
C GLY A 93 1.92 3.96 -10.42
N TYR A 94 2.18 3.59 -9.16
CA TYR A 94 2.29 2.20 -8.71
C TYR A 94 3.48 1.47 -9.37
N GLN A 95 4.57 2.18 -9.69
CA GLN A 95 5.76 1.66 -10.35
C GLN A 95 6.99 1.71 -9.43
N PRO A 96 7.76 0.60 -9.28
CA PRO A 96 8.92 0.55 -8.38
C PRO A 96 10.04 1.54 -8.75
N GLY A 97 10.30 1.76 -10.04
CA GLY A 97 11.34 2.67 -10.50
C GLY A 97 11.10 4.12 -10.06
N PRO A 98 9.96 4.73 -10.38
CA PRO A 98 9.57 6.04 -9.86
C PRO A 98 9.57 6.10 -8.34
N SER A 99 9.05 5.10 -7.63
CA SER A 99 9.02 5.07 -6.16
C SER A 99 10.42 5.14 -5.55
N VAL A 100 11.41 4.44 -6.13
CA VAL A 100 12.83 4.54 -5.74
C VAL A 100 13.37 5.96 -5.94
N LYS A 101 13.10 6.58 -7.09
CA LYS A 101 13.53 7.95 -7.39
C LYS A 101 12.90 8.95 -6.42
N ASN A 102 11.61 8.83 -6.18
CA ASN A 102 10.87 9.66 -5.24
C ASN A 102 11.43 9.54 -3.82
N THR A 103 11.71 8.30 -3.38
CA THR A 103 12.31 8.05 -2.07
C THR A 103 13.66 8.72 -1.91
N MET A 104 14.55 8.59 -2.91
CA MET A 104 15.84 9.25 -2.88
C MET A 104 15.71 10.78 -2.84
N LYS A 105 14.77 11.35 -3.60
CA LYS A 105 14.49 12.78 -3.57
C LYS A 105 13.94 13.24 -2.22
N LEU A 106 12.95 12.55 -1.65
CA LEU A 106 12.40 12.84 -0.33
C LEU A 106 13.46 12.80 0.77
N MET A 107 14.37 11.81 0.70
CA MET A 107 15.41 11.63 1.71
C MET A 107 16.57 12.61 1.58
N LEU A 108 17.03 12.90 0.36
CA LEU A 108 18.30 13.60 0.11
C LEU A 108 18.10 15.07 -0.27
N ASP A 109 17.09 15.37 -1.07
CA ASP A 109 16.86 16.73 -1.58
C ASP A 109 15.84 17.47 -0.69
N ASP A 110 14.69 16.83 -0.41
CA ASP A 110 13.63 17.40 0.42
C ASP A 110 13.89 17.23 1.93
N GLN A 111 14.75 16.29 2.30
CA GLN A 111 15.16 16.02 3.68
C GLN A 111 13.98 15.84 4.65
N VAL A 112 12.93 15.12 4.23
CA VAL A 112 11.73 14.89 5.04
C VAL A 112 12.04 14.20 6.37
N PHE A 113 11.23 14.44 7.41
CA PHE A 113 11.45 13.88 8.75
C PHE A 113 11.34 12.36 8.78
N LEU A 114 10.29 11.81 8.15
CA LEU A 114 10.06 10.39 7.99
C LEU A 114 9.27 10.12 6.71
N LEU A 115 9.18 8.86 6.30
CA LEU A 115 8.35 8.42 5.19
C LEU A 115 7.03 7.88 5.71
N PHE A 116 5.91 8.24 5.04
CA PHE A 116 4.57 7.92 5.49
C PHE A 116 3.67 7.45 4.37
N GLY A 117 2.87 6.40 4.62
CA GLY A 117 1.74 6.04 3.77
C GLY A 117 2.10 5.65 2.33
N TYR A 118 3.26 5.04 2.09
CA TYR A 118 3.64 4.53 0.76
C TYR A 118 2.64 3.48 0.29
N VAL A 119 2.28 3.50 -1.00
CA VAL A 119 1.28 2.60 -1.56
C VAL A 119 1.90 1.50 -2.40
N GLY A 120 1.64 0.26 -2.00
CA GLY A 120 1.88 -0.91 -2.83
C GLY A 120 3.08 -1.77 -2.46
N THR A 121 2.91 -3.07 -2.59
CA THR A 121 3.98 -4.04 -2.31
C THR A 121 5.17 -3.92 -3.25
N PRO A 122 4.99 -3.82 -4.60
CA PRO A 122 6.12 -3.72 -5.52
C PRO A 122 6.96 -2.46 -5.31
N THR A 123 6.33 -1.36 -4.92
CA THR A 123 6.98 -0.07 -4.64
C THR A 123 7.74 -0.14 -3.31
N VAL A 124 7.06 -0.52 -2.22
CA VAL A 124 7.65 -0.61 -0.89
C VAL A 124 8.81 -1.60 -0.86
N THR A 125 8.68 -2.81 -1.42
CA THR A 125 9.76 -3.81 -1.40
C THR A 125 11.03 -3.36 -2.13
N ARG A 126 10.92 -2.44 -3.09
CA ARG A 126 12.10 -1.86 -3.78
C ARG A 126 12.72 -0.70 -2.99
N VAL A 127 11.97 -0.09 -2.09
CA VAL A 127 12.44 0.99 -1.21
C VAL A 127 13.18 0.45 0.01
N LEU A 128 12.75 -0.68 0.57
CA LEU A 128 13.35 -1.26 1.78
C LEU A 128 14.90 -1.41 1.74
N PRO A 129 15.53 -1.90 0.66
CA PRO A 129 16.98 -1.93 0.56
C PRO A 129 17.65 -0.55 0.62
N ILE A 130 16.96 0.51 0.18
CA ILE A 130 17.44 1.90 0.27
C ILE A 130 17.44 2.33 1.73
N LEU A 131 16.34 2.09 2.47
CA LEU A 131 16.26 2.41 3.90
C LEU A 131 17.39 1.71 4.67
N LYS A 132 17.63 0.42 4.37
CA LYS A 132 18.74 -0.32 4.95
C LYS A 132 20.11 0.26 4.61
N LYS A 133 20.32 0.71 3.35
CA LYS A 133 21.58 1.34 2.92
C LYS A 133 21.85 2.67 3.65
N PHE A 134 20.81 3.39 4.01
CA PHE A 134 20.87 4.69 4.69
C PHE A 134 20.40 4.59 6.15
N GLN A 135 20.62 3.45 6.80
CA GLN A 135 20.14 3.19 8.17
C GLN A 135 20.71 4.18 9.20
N ASP A 136 21.92 4.70 8.98
CA ASP A 136 22.57 5.72 9.79
C ASP A 136 21.82 7.06 9.83
N ARG A 137 20.89 7.28 8.91
CA ARG A 137 20.05 8.49 8.84
C ARG A 137 18.77 8.40 9.67
N ASN A 138 18.47 7.24 10.24
CA ASN A 138 17.28 6.97 11.05
C ASN A 138 15.95 7.36 10.36
N ILE A 139 15.90 7.24 9.02
CA ILE A 139 14.66 7.48 8.27
C ILE A 139 13.87 6.19 8.24
N LEU A 140 12.67 6.21 8.83
CA LEU A 140 11.78 5.08 8.93
C LEU A 140 10.53 5.28 8.05
N LEU A 141 9.94 4.18 7.60
CA LEU A 141 8.70 4.15 6.85
C LEU A 141 7.53 3.80 7.79
N PHE A 142 6.58 4.72 7.92
CA PHE A 142 5.40 4.56 8.75
C PHE A 142 4.18 4.19 7.92
N PHE A 143 3.52 3.12 8.33
CA PHE A 143 2.18 2.69 7.90
C PHE A 143 1.99 2.60 6.39
N PRO A 144 2.88 1.87 5.68
CA PRO A 144 2.72 1.66 4.25
C PRO A 144 1.43 0.86 3.95
N PHE A 145 0.71 1.27 2.91
CA PHE A 145 -0.47 0.57 2.41
C PHE A 145 -0.06 -0.70 1.65
N THR A 146 0.38 -1.70 2.41
CA THR A 146 0.72 -3.04 1.95
C THR A 146 0.76 -4.02 3.12
N GLY A 147 0.18 -5.21 2.93
CA GLY A 147 0.17 -6.30 3.91
C GLY A 147 1.33 -7.29 3.76
N ALA A 148 2.34 -7.01 2.92
CA ALA A 148 3.41 -7.97 2.63
C ALA A 148 4.37 -8.19 3.79
N GLN A 149 5.09 -9.33 3.76
CA GLN A 149 6.01 -9.73 4.84
C GLN A 149 7.36 -9.01 4.85
N PRO A 150 7.98 -8.61 3.72
CA PRO A 150 9.33 -8.04 3.73
C PRO A 150 9.53 -6.85 4.66
N GLN A 151 8.53 -5.97 4.85
CA GLN A 151 8.61 -4.85 5.79
C GLN A 151 8.24 -5.22 7.25
N ARG A 152 7.97 -6.51 7.54
CA ARG A 152 7.61 -7.02 8.86
C ARG A 152 8.65 -7.98 9.43
N GLU A 153 9.51 -8.53 8.58
CA GLU A 153 10.47 -9.58 8.90
C GLU A 153 11.89 -9.15 8.54
N PRO A 154 12.94 -9.75 9.16
CA PRO A 154 14.31 -9.54 8.74
C PRO A 154 14.48 -9.84 7.23
N PRO A 155 15.37 -9.11 6.53
CA PRO A 155 16.32 -8.12 7.08
C PRO A 155 15.80 -6.67 7.07
N TYR A 156 14.51 -6.43 6.78
CA TYR A 156 13.99 -5.08 6.56
C TYR A 156 12.92 -4.63 7.56
N GLY A 157 12.42 -5.53 8.41
CA GLY A 157 11.36 -5.23 9.36
C GLY A 157 11.67 -4.08 10.33
N THR A 158 12.96 -3.83 10.59
CA THR A 158 13.41 -2.72 11.46
C THR A 158 13.24 -1.34 10.84
N PHE A 159 13.02 -1.23 9.53
CA PHE A 159 12.90 0.05 8.83
C PHE A 159 11.46 0.49 8.60
N ALA A 160 10.47 -0.30 9.01
CA ALA A 160 9.07 0.02 8.82
C ALA A 160 8.21 -0.32 10.03
N PHE A 161 7.26 0.55 10.33
CA PHE A 161 6.15 0.29 11.25
C PHE A 161 4.85 0.12 10.46
N ASN A 162 4.06 -0.88 10.83
CA ASN A 162 2.84 -1.24 10.13
C ASN A 162 1.65 -1.07 11.07
N LEU A 163 0.56 -0.44 10.63
CA LEU A 163 -0.69 -0.46 11.39
C LEU A 163 -1.53 -1.68 11.02
N ARG A 164 -1.78 -1.87 9.73
CA ARG A 164 -2.70 -2.87 9.17
C ARG A 164 -2.28 -4.32 9.40
N ALA A 165 -3.25 -5.23 9.40
CA ALA A 165 -3.03 -6.66 9.32
C ALA A 165 -2.25 -7.05 8.04
N SER A 166 -1.53 -8.16 8.11
CA SER A 166 -0.73 -8.67 6.99
C SER A 166 -1.56 -9.48 5.99
N TYR A 167 -1.08 -9.61 4.75
CA TYR A 167 -1.71 -10.51 3.76
C TYR A 167 -1.75 -11.96 4.22
N ARG A 168 -0.81 -12.40 5.07
CA ARG A 168 -0.88 -13.74 5.68
C ARG A 168 -2.09 -13.89 6.59
N GLN A 169 -2.45 -12.83 7.34
CA GLN A 169 -3.65 -12.84 8.20
C GLN A 169 -4.92 -12.78 7.35
N GLU A 170 -4.97 -11.91 6.34
CA GLU A 170 -6.12 -11.82 5.43
C GLU A 170 -6.37 -13.14 4.70
N THR A 171 -5.33 -13.72 4.08
CA THR A 171 -5.46 -14.98 3.34
C THR A 171 -5.75 -16.17 4.24
N ALA A 172 -5.19 -16.20 5.47
CA ALA A 172 -5.52 -17.25 6.44
C ALA A 172 -7.01 -17.22 6.79
N GLY A 173 -7.54 -16.06 7.13
CA GLY A 173 -8.94 -15.94 7.48
C GLY A 173 -9.89 -16.23 6.32
N LEU A 174 -9.56 -15.82 5.08
CA LEU A 174 -10.35 -16.17 3.89
C LEU A 174 -10.37 -17.69 3.68
N VAL A 175 -9.22 -18.35 3.71
CA VAL A 175 -9.11 -19.81 3.55
C VAL A 175 -9.86 -20.54 4.68
N ASP A 176 -9.67 -20.14 5.94
CA ASP A 176 -10.31 -20.77 7.10
C ASP A 176 -11.85 -20.69 7.00
N ASN A 177 -12.38 -19.55 6.53
CA ASN A 177 -13.81 -19.37 6.34
C ASN A 177 -14.35 -20.24 5.19
N PHE A 178 -13.67 -20.26 4.03
CA PHE A 178 -14.09 -21.13 2.92
C PHE A 178 -14.07 -22.61 3.29
N VAL A 179 -13.01 -23.08 3.95
CA VAL A 179 -12.91 -24.46 4.41
C VAL A 179 -14.03 -24.79 5.41
N ARG A 180 -14.38 -23.88 6.31
CA ARG A 180 -15.46 -24.04 7.29
C ARG A 180 -16.82 -24.26 6.65
N ILE A 181 -17.06 -23.66 5.47
CA ILE A 181 -18.30 -23.87 4.70
C ILE A 181 -18.15 -24.94 3.62
N ASN A 182 -17.12 -25.79 3.73
CA ASN A 182 -16.81 -26.91 2.85
C ASN A 182 -16.41 -26.52 1.41
N ARG A 183 -15.96 -25.28 1.18
CA ARG A 183 -15.35 -24.83 -0.09
C ARG A 183 -13.84 -24.99 -0.01
N ARG A 184 -13.36 -26.18 -0.36
CA ARG A 184 -11.94 -26.58 -0.19
C ARG A 184 -11.09 -26.40 -1.43
N ARG A 185 -11.72 -26.38 -2.63
CA ARG A 185 -11.06 -26.24 -3.91
C ARG A 185 -10.83 -24.76 -4.23
N ILE A 186 -9.75 -24.19 -3.69
CA ILE A 186 -9.46 -22.76 -3.80
C ILE A 186 -8.41 -22.53 -4.89
N ALA A 187 -8.77 -21.69 -5.87
CA ALA A 187 -7.86 -21.19 -6.89
C ALA A 187 -7.39 -19.76 -6.57
N VAL A 188 -6.34 -19.30 -7.25
CA VAL A 188 -5.75 -17.97 -7.03
C VAL A 188 -5.60 -17.23 -8.35
N PHE A 189 -6.15 -16.02 -8.41
CA PHE A 189 -5.89 -15.02 -9.45
C PHE A 189 -5.01 -13.92 -8.88
N TYR A 190 -3.82 -13.67 -9.46
CA TYR A 190 -2.88 -12.76 -8.81
C TYR A 190 -1.99 -11.94 -9.77
N GLN A 191 -1.60 -10.76 -9.30
CA GLN A 191 -0.66 -9.87 -9.98
C GLN A 191 0.74 -10.52 -10.06
N ALA A 192 1.35 -10.57 -11.23
CA ALA A 192 2.62 -11.25 -11.49
C ALA A 192 3.83 -10.44 -10.96
N ASP A 193 3.84 -10.11 -9.66
CA ASP A 193 4.93 -9.38 -8.99
C ASP A 193 5.02 -9.69 -7.48
N ALA A 194 5.69 -8.81 -6.70
CA ALA A 194 5.88 -8.98 -5.26
C ALA A 194 4.54 -9.01 -4.48
N TYR A 195 3.52 -8.28 -4.94
CA TYR A 195 2.19 -8.29 -4.30
C TYR A 195 1.52 -9.66 -4.46
N GLY A 196 1.36 -10.10 -5.71
CA GLY A 196 0.73 -11.38 -5.97
C GLY A 196 1.47 -12.55 -5.31
N ARG A 197 2.82 -12.56 -5.36
CA ARG A 197 3.61 -13.59 -4.68
C ARG A 197 3.41 -13.60 -3.17
N SER A 198 3.28 -12.44 -2.53
CA SER A 198 3.06 -12.35 -1.08
C SER A 198 1.70 -12.92 -0.68
N GLY A 199 0.62 -12.57 -1.39
CA GLY A 199 -0.70 -13.13 -1.14
C GLY A 199 -0.79 -14.61 -1.51
N TRP A 200 -0.25 -15.02 -2.66
CA TRP A 200 -0.15 -16.43 -3.07
C TRP A 200 0.54 -17.29 -2.01
N ALA A 201 1.68 -16.84 -1.48
CA ALA A 201 2.38 -17.54 -0.40
C ALA A 201 1.52 -17.65 0.86
N GLY A 202 0.72 -16.63 1.17
CA GLY A 202 -0.24 -16.64 2.27
C GLY A 202 -1.33 -17.69 2.07
N VAL A 203 -1.98 -17.72 0.89
CA VAL A 203 -3.01 -18.72 0.55
C VAL A 203 -2.43 -20.13 0.63
N ARG A 204 -1.28 -20.36 0.01
CA ARG A 204 -0.59 -21.65 0.05
C ARG A 204 -0.31 -22.11 1.49
N SER A 205 0.19 -21.22 2.33
CA SER A 205 0.47 -21.50 3.73
C SER A 205 -0.79 -21.83 4.53
N ALA A 206 -1.90 -21.10 4.27
CA ALA A 206 -3.17 -21.33 4.93
C ALA A 206 -3.78 -22.69 4.53
N LEU A 207 -3.87 -22.98 3.23
CA LEU A 207 -4.37 -24.26 2.71
C LEU A 207 -3.61 -25.45 3.25
N LYS A 208 -2.28 -25.34 3.35
CA LYS A 208 -1.42 -26.42 3.92
C LYS A 208 -1.83 -26.80 5.34
N LYS A 209 -2.32 -25.86 6.18
CA LYS A 209 -2.79 -26.16 7.53
C LYS A 209 -4.04 -27.05 7.55
N HIS A 210 -4.82 -27.00 6.47
CA HIS A 210 -6.03 -27.82 6.27
C HIS A 210 -5.77 -29.10 5.46
N GLY A 211 -4.51 -29.41 5.10
CA GLY A 211 -4.17 -30.54 4.24
C GLY A 211 -4.51 -30.32 2.76
N GLU A 212 -4.80 -29.09 2.36
CA GLU A 212 -5.23 -28.70 1.03
C GLU A 212 -4.11 -27.98 0.25
N GLN A 213 -4.33 -27.81 -1.05
CA GLN A 213 -3.43 -27.06 -1.93
C GLN A 213 -4.20 -26.17 -2.89
N ILE A 214 -3.55 -25.20 -3.50
CA ILE A 214 -4.12 -24.37 -4.56
C ILE A 214 -4.45 -25.26 -5.74
N VAL A 215 -5.72 -25.24 -6.20
CA VAL A 215 -6.18 -26.13 -7.30
C VAL A 215 -5.97 -25.53 -8.68
N GLY A 216 -5.80 -24.23 -8.80
CA GLY A 216 -5.55 -23.52 -10.06
C GLY A 216 -4.94 -22.15 -9.83
N GLU A 217 -4.12 -21.70 -10.76
CA GLU A 217 -3.41 -20.43 -10.68
C GLU A 217 -3.49 -19.69 -12.03
N ALA A 218 -3.81 -18.39 -11.96
CA ALA A 218 -3.73 -17.52 -13.12
C ALA A 218 -3.17 -16.16 -12.73
N THR A 219 -2.35 -15.57 -13.60
CA THR A 219 -1.68 -14.31 -13.32
C THR A 219 -2.04 -13.23 -14.35
N TYR A 220 -1.89 -11.98 -13.92
CA TYR A 220 -2.00 -10.82 -14.80
C TYR A 220 -0.82 -9.85 -14.55
N ARG A 221 -0.56 -8.96 -15.51
CA ARG A 221 0.49 -7.95 -15.41
C ARG A 221 -0.01 -6.73 -14.65
N ARG A 222 0.83 -6.14 -13.79
CA ARG A 222 0.52 -4.87 -13.12
C ARG A 222 0.22 -3.77 -14.15
N GLY A 223 -0.76 -2.93 -13.84
CA GLY A 223 -1.18 -1.83 -14.70
C GLY A 223 -2.29 -2.18 -15.69
N GLU A 224 -2.85 -3.38 -15.60
CA GLU A 224 -4.04 -3.76 -16.38
C GLU A 224 -5.22 -2.86 -16.02
N ARG A 225 -6.02 -2.55 -17.06
CA ARG A 225 -7.20 -1.69 -16.97
C ARG A 225 -8.48 -2.52 -16.95
N PHE A 226 -9.55 -1.94 -16.46
CA PHE A 226 -10.88 -2.57 -16.48
C PHE A 226 -11.37 -2.88 -17.91
N THR A 227 -10.98 -2.09 -18.89
CA THR A 227 -11.29 -2.33 -20.32
C THR A 227 -10.51 -3.50 -20.93
N GLY A 228 -9.48 -4.01 -20.24
CA GLY A 228 -8.75 -5.21 -20.66
C GLY A 228 -9.58 -6.47 -20.46
N THR A 229 -9.12 -7.60 -21.01
CA THR A 229 -9.79 -8.90 -20.87
C THR A 229 -8.98 -9.87 -20.02
N MET A 230 -9.67 -10.60 -19.14
CA MET A 230 -9.15 -11.68 -18.31
C MET A 230 -9.71 -13.05 -18.70
N ARG A 231 -10.32 -13.18 -19.89
CA ARG A 231 -10.96 -14.42 -20.33
C ARG A 231 -10.04 -15.63 -20.29
N LYS A 232 -8.78 -15.49 -20.72
CA LYS A 232 -7.79 -16.58 -20.65
C LYS A 232 -7.52 -17.03 -19.22
N GLN A 233 -7.40 -16.09 -18.28
CA GLN A 233 -7.21 -16.37 -16.86
C GLN A 233 -8.42 -17.10 -16.28
N VAL A 234 -9.62 -16.67 -16.66
CA VAL A 234 -10.86 -17.32 -16.24
C VAL A 234 -10.93 -18.75 -16.79
N GLU A 235 -10.63 -18.97 -18.06
CA GLU A 235 -10.62 -20.30 -18.68
C GLU A 235 -9.67 -21.26 -17.96
N ILE A 236 -8.43 -20.82 -17.67
CA ILE A 236 -7.45 -21.60 -16.90
C ILE A 236 -8.01 -22.00 -15.53
N LEU A 237 -8.65 -21.05 -14.82
CA LEU A 237 -9.19 -21.33 -13.50
C LEU A 237 -10.44 -22.22 -13.56
N LYS A 238 -11.31 -22.07 -14.57
CA LYS A 238 -12.48 -22.94 -14.76
C LYS A 238 -12.13 -24.42 -14.96
N GLU A 239 -11.05 -24.71 -15.68
CA GLU A 239 -10.56 -26.10 -15.87
C GLU A 239 -10.22 -26.75 -14.54
N ALA A 240 -9.74 -25.98 -13.55
CA ALA A 240 -9.45 -26.48 -12.20
C ALA A 240 -10.70 -26.72 -11.35
N LYS A 241 -11.91 -26.34 -11.82
CA LYS A 241 -13.20 -26.47 -11.10
C LYS A 241 -13.09 -25.95 -9.66
N PRO A 242 -12.74 -24.69 -9.43
CA PRO A 242 -12.63 -24.14 -8.10
C PRO A 242 -14.02 -23.95 -7.45
N GLU A 243 -14.05 -23.95 -6.11
CA GLU A 243 -15.23 -23.60 -5.31
C GLU A 243 -15.14 -22.17 -4.77
N ALA A 244 -13.94 -21.56 -4.84
CA ALA A 244 -13.69 -20.15 -4.58
C ALA A 244 -12.41 -19.71 -5.29
N VAL A 245 -12.30 -18.42 -5.61
CA VAL A 245 -11.08 -17.80 -6.16
C VAL A 245 -10.62 -16.68 -5.22
N ILE A 246 -9.39 -16.75 -4.73
CA ILE A 246 -8.78 -15.64 -4.00
C ILE A 246 -8.06 -14.74 -5.01
N CYS A 247 -8.47 -13.47 -5.05
CA CYS A 247 -7.99 -12.46 -5.98
C CYS A 247 -6.97 -11.54 -5.27
N ILE A 248 -5.73 -11.56 -5.73
CA ILE A 248 -4.62 -10.77 -5.19
C ILE A 248 -4.23 -9.74 -6.23
N GLY A 249 -5.02 -8.67 -6.30
CA GLY A 249 -4.93 -7.68 -7.37
C GLY A 249 -5.44 -6.30 -6.95
N ALA A 250 -5.19 -5.30 -7.80
CA ALA A 250 -5.80 -3.99 -7.69
C ALA A 250 -7.16 -3.96 -8.41
N TYR A 251 -8.02 -3.02 -8.02
CA TYR A 251 -9.42 -2.95 -8.41
C TYR A 251 -9.69 -3.08 -9.92
N ALA A 252 -8.88 -2.44 -10.78
CA ALA A 252 -9.16 -2.44 -12.22
C ALA A 252 -9.02 -3.85 -12.85
N ALA A 253 -7.99 -4.61 -12.44
CA ALA A 253 -7.76 -5.97 -12.91
C ALA A 253 -8.75 -6.97 -12.26
N CYS A 254 -9.03 -6.80 -10.96
CA CYS A 254 -9.99 -7.66 -10.26
C CYS A 254 -11.43 -7.45 -10.77
N ALA A 255 -11.82 -6.22 -11.11
CA ALA A 255 -13.10 -5.94 -11.75
C ALA A 255 -13.20 -6.55 -13.15
N ALA A 256 -12.13 -6.45 -13.97
CA ALA A 256 -12.09 -7.10 -15.28
C ALA A 256 -12.19 -8.63 -15.16
N PHE A 257 -11.51 -9.21 -14.15
CA PHE A 257 -11.60 -10.63 -13.87
C PHE A 257 -13.01 -11.04 -13.42
N ALA A 258 -13.61 -10.35 -12.47
CA ALA A 258 -14.97 -10.65 -11.99
C ALA A 258 -16.02 -10.54 -13.11
N ARG A 259 -15.93 -9.50 -13.95
CA ARG A 259 -16.77 -9.35 -15.14
C ARG A 259 -16.64 -10.56 -16.08
N ASP A 260 -15.41 -10.86 -16.51
CA ASP A 260 -15.18 -11.94 -17.48
C ASP A 260 -15.49 -13.32 -16.87
N ALA A 261 -15.31 -13.51 -15.55
CA ALA A 261 -15.64 -14.74 -14.85
C ALA A 261 -17.15 -15.02 -14.89
N VAL A 262 -17.95 -14.01 -14.54
CA VAL A 262 -19.42 -14.10 -14.60
C VAL A 262 -19.91 -14.31 -16.05
N ASP A 263 -19.35 -13.58 -17.02
CA ASP A 263 -19.71 -13.71 -18.45
C ASP A 263 -19.37 -15.09 -19.02
N LEU A 264 -18.37 -15.78 -18.47
CA LEU A 264 -17.98 -17.13 -18.84
C LEU A 264 -18.63 -18.21 -17.95
N GLY A 265 -19.51 -17.85 -17.02
CA GLY A 265 -20.22 -18.79 -16.14
C GLY A 265 -19.31 -19.43 -15.07
N LEU A 266 -18.34 -18.70 -14.55
CA LEU A 266 -17.62 -19.07 -13.34
C LEU A 266 -18.32 -18.42 -12.13
N GLU A 267 -19.28 -19.15 -11.55
CA GLU A 267 -20.16 -18.68 -10.49
C GLU A 267 -19.71 -19.22 -9.13
N VAL A 268 -18.64 -18.64 -8.60
CA VAL A 268 -18.06 -18.97 -7.30
C VAL A 268 -17.64 -17.68 -6.59
N PRO A 269 -17.47 -17.67 -5.26
CA PRO A 269 -16.98 -16.51 -4.55
C PRO A 269 -15.61 -16.03 -5.07
N PHE A 270 -15.50 -14.71 -5.33
CA PHE A 270 -14.25 -14.01 -5.66
C PHE A 270 -13.83 -13.20 -4.44
N ALA A 271 -12.85 -13.72 -3.70
CA ALA A 271 -12.38 -13.12 -2.46
C ALA A 271 -11.18 -12.22 -2.71
N ASN A 272 -11.34 -10.92 -2.54
CA ASN A 272 -10.29 -9.93 -2.73
C ASN A 272 -9.62 -9.58 -1.41
N LEU A 273 -8.30 -9.32 -1.44
CA LEU A 273 -7.59 -8.72 -0.30
C LEU A 273 -7.90 -7.23 -0.20
N SER A 274 -7.81 -6.66 0.99
CA SER A 274 -8.10 -5.25 1.29
C SER A 274 -7.39 -4.24 0.38
N PHE A 275 -6.21 -4.58 -0.13
CA PHE A 275 -5.48 -3.75 -1.09
C PHE A 275 -6.22 -3.57 -2.44
N VAL A 276 -7.25 -4.34 -2.71
CA VAL A 276 -8.02 -4.22 -3.96
C VAL A 276 -8.57 -2.80 -4.16
N GLY A 277 -8.98 -2.10 -3.09
CA GLY A 277 -9.71 -0.83 -3.16
C GLY A 277 -11.18 -1.10 -3.49
N SER A 278 -11.91 -1.54 -2.48
CA SER A 278 -13.27 -2.12 -2.60
C SER A 278 -14.24 -1.22 -3.33
N GLU A 279 -14.29 0.08 -3.01
CA GLU A 279 -15.21 1.04 -3.61
C GLU A 279 -14.89 1.27 -5.10
N ASN A 280 -13.60 1.33 -5.44
CA ASN A 280 -13.17 1.44 -6.85
C ASN A 280 -13.53 0.17 -7.63
N LEU A 281 -13.39 -1.03 -7.03
CA LEU A 281 -13.82 -2.30 -7.62
C LEU A 281 -15.32 -2.29 -7.88
N LEU A 282 -16.11 -1.93 -6.87
CA LEU A 282 -17.57 -1.90 -6.94
C LEU A 282 -18.03 -0.89 -8.02
N LYS A 283 -17.50 0.33 -8.00
CA LYS A 283 -17.81 1.37 -8.99
C LYS A 283 -17.62 0.88 -10.43
N LEU A 284 -16.49 0.23 -10.72
CA LEU A 284 -16.21 -0.29 -12.07
C LEU A 284 -17.19 -1.40 -12.50
N LEU A 285 -17.73 -2.18 -11.57
CA LEU A 285 -18.66 -3.26 -11.87
C LEU A 285 -20.11 -2.78 -11.95
N THR A 286 -20.44 -1.61 -11.38
CA THR A 286 -21.83 -1.12 -11.29
C THR A 286 -22.12 0.09 -12.16
N GLU A 287 -21.11 0.97 -12.41
CA GLU A 287 -21.32 2.22 -13.14
C GLU A 287 -21.81 1.97 -14.57
N GLY A 288 -22.98 2.55 -14.91
CA GLY A 288 -23.59 2.43 -16.25
C GLY A 288 -24.16 1.05 -16.57
N ARG A 289 -24.49 0.21 -15.56
CA ARG A 289 -25.02 -1.15 -15.73
C ARG A 289 -26.33 -1.33 -14.96
N ASP A 290 -27.36 -1.79 -15.65
CA ASP A 290 -28.65 -2.13 -15.03
C ASP A 290 -28.60 -3.51 -14.34
N ASP A 291 -27.74 -4.43 -14.81
CA ASP A 291 -27.56 -5.80 -14.33
C ASP A 291 -26.37 -5.94 -13.35
N SER A 292 -26.02 -4.89 -12.67
CA SER A 292 -24.83 -4.82 -11.83
C SER A 292 -24.79 -5.88 -10.70
N GLN A 293 -25.94 -6.28 -10.17
CA GLN A 293 -26.02 -7.32 -9.14
C GLN A 293 -25.41 -8.65 -9.62
N ARG A 294 -25.53 -8.99 -10.90
CA ARG A 294 -24.94 -10.19 -11.50
C ARG A 294 -23.43 -10.23 -11.30
N TYR A 295 -22.73 -9.08 -11.38
CA TYR A 295 -21.27 -8.98 -11.26
C TYR A 295 -20.78 -8.82 -9.84
N THR A 296 -21.66 -8.49 -8.89
CA THR A 296 -21.27 -8.18 -7.52
C THR A 296 -21.68 -9.22 -6.48
N GLN A 297 -22.65 -10.09 -6.81
CA GLN A 297 -23.19 -11.11 -5.89
C GLN A 297 -22.15 -12.12 -5.37
N TRP A 298 -21.06 -12.34 -6.11
CA TRP A 298 -19.99 -13.27 -5.75
C TRP A 298 -18.79 -12.60 -5.09
N LEU A 299 -18.82 -11.27 -4.88
CA LEU A 299 -17.72 -10.56 -4.27
C LEU A 299 -17.67 -10.77 -2.77
N VAL A 300 -16.47 -11.09 -2.29
CA VAL A 300 -16.07 -11.07 -0.88
C VAL A 300 -14.82 -10.25 -0.77
N ASN A 301 -14.75 -9.28 0.13
CA ASN A 301 -13.52 -8.53 0.35
C ASN A 301 -13.08 -8.65 1.81
N SER A 302 -11.80 -8.97 2.05
CA SER A 302 -11.21 -8.73 3.36
C SER A 302 -10.94 -7.25 3.55
N GLN A 303 -11.07 -6.76 4.78
CA GLN A 303 -10.75 -5.40 5.18
C GLN A 303 -9.85 -5.44 6.41
N VAL A 304 -9.01 -4.42 6.57
CA VAL A 304 -8.10 -4.30 7.72
C VAL A 304 -8.48 -3.14 8.65
N VAL A 305 -9.61 -2.53 8.35
CA VAL A 305 -10.29 -1.52 9.16
C VAL A 305 -11.78 -1.87 9.23
N PRO A 306 -12.52 -1.41 10.26
CA PRO A 306 -13.95 -1.67 10.37
C PRO A 306 -14.75 -1.01 9.24
N SER A 307 -16.04 -1.29 9.17
CA SER A 307 -16.92 -0.63 8.21
C SER A 307 -16.98 0.87 8.47
N TYR A 308 -16.71 1.66 7.43
CA TYR A 308 -16.86 3.11 7.48
C TYR A 308 -18.33 3.58 7.54
N GLU A 309 -19.28 2.65 7.43
CA GLU A 309 -20.70 2.93 7.61
C GLU A 309 -21.14 2.81 9.07
N ASP A 310 -20.36 2.14 9.91
CA ASP A 310 -20.70 1.93 11.33
C ASP A 310 -20.30 3.14 12.18
N THR A 311 -21.18 4.13 12.26
CA THR A 311 -20.98 5.35 13.04
C THR A 311 -21.07 5.14 14.56
N SER A 312 -21.40 3.94 15.05
CA SER A 312 -21.28 3.60 16.46
C SER A 312 -19.83 3.47 16.92
N ILE A 313 -18.90 3.31 15.97
CA ILE A 313 -17.46 3.25 16.20
C ILE A 313 -16.91 4.68 16.27
N PRO A 314 -16.32 5.12 17.40
CA PRO A 314 -15.93 6.52 17.60
C PRO A 314 -14.98 7.07 16.51
N ALA A 315 -13.97 6.29 16.11
CA ALA A 315 -13.04 6.73 15.06
C ALA A 315 -13.69 6.79 13.67
N VAL A 316 -14.72 5.98 13.41
CA VAL A 316 -15.48 6.05 12.15
C VAL A 316 -16.33 7.32 12.11
N GLN A 317 -17.01 7.65 13.21
CA GLN A 317 -17.77 8.90 13.30
C GLN A 317 -16.85 10.12 13.10
N GLU A 318 -15.72 10.16 13.81
CA GLU A 318 -14.70 11.22 13.67
C GLU A 318 -14.17 11.32 12.23
N TYR A 319 -13.85 10.19 11.61
CA TYR A 319 -13.40 10.13 10.22
C TYR A 319 -14.43 10.74 9.26
N ARG A 320 -15.69 10.34 9.37
CA ARG A 320 -16.78 10.84 8.51
C ARG A 320 -16.98 12.36 8.64
N ASP A 321 -16.98 12.85 9.88
CA ASP A 321 -17.13 14.28 10.18
C ASP A 321 -15.97 15.09 9.58
N LEU A 322 -14.72 14.61 9.72
CA LEU A 322 -13.55 15.32 9.23
C LEU A 322 -13.41 15.22 7.70
N MET A 323 -13.77 14.09 7.08
CA MET A 323 -13.82 13.96 5.62
C MET A 323 -14.85 14.91 5.01
N THR A 324 -16.04 15.02 5.61
CA THR A 324 -17.09 15.94 5.18
C THR A 324 -16.65 17.41 5.34
N ARG A 325 -16.02 17.73 6.47
CA ARG A 325 -15.61 19.09 6.80
C ARG A 325 -14.49 19.61 5.92
N TYR A 326 -13.47 18.78 5.65
CA TYR A 326 -12.25 19.23 4.98
C TYR A 326 -12.18 18.82 3.52
N ALA A 327 -12.81 17.71 3.13
CA ALA A 327 -12.78 17.14 1.78
C ALA A 327 -11.39 17.25 1.09
N PRO A 328 -10.27 16.80 1.76
CA PRO A 328 -8.94 17.09 1.28
C PRO A 328 -8.67 16.44 -0.07
N GLN A 329 -7.82 17.07 -0.85
CA GLN A 329 -7.38 16.57 -2.15
C GLN A 329 -5.85 16.50 -2.20
N PRO A 330 -5.26 15.55 -2.93
CA PRO A 330 -3.85 15.61 -3.28
C PRO A 330 -3.53 16.89 -4.06
N PRO A 331 -2.27 17.36 -4.05
CA PRO A 331 -1.82 18.45 -4.90
C PRO A 331 -2.24 18.25 -6.36
N ALA A 332 -2.80 19.30 -6.98
CA ALA A 332 -3.41 19.24 -8.31
C ALA A 332 -2.44 18.74 -9.40
N GLU A 333 -1.14 19.05 -9.26
CA GLU A 333 -0.09 18.61 -10.18
C GLU A 333 0.14 17.08 -10.18
N LEU A 334 -0.35 16.36 -9.18
CA LEU A 334 -0.28 14.90 -9.09
C LEU A 334 -1.46 14.22 -9.78
N LEU A 335 -2.59 14.92 -9.94
CA LEU A 335 -3.84 14.40 -10.48
C LEU A 335 -3.84 14.46 -12.02
N LYS A 336 -3.05 13.61 -12.66
CA LYS A 336 -2.89 13.58 -14.13
C LYS A 336 -4.03 12.89 -14.87
N ASP A 337 -4.72 11.97 -14.20
CA ASP A 337 -5.83 11.21 -14.75
C ASP A 337 -7.14 11.61 -14.04
N PRO A 338 -8.28 11.66 -14.73
CA PRO A 338 -9.58 11.94 -14.09
C PRO A 338 -9.88 10.91 -12.98
N TYR A 339 -10.29 11.41 -11.84
CA TYR A 339 -10.73 10.60 -10.71
C TYR A 339 -11.81 11.35 -9.92
N THR A 340 -12.91 10.68 -9.62
CA THR A 340 -13.95 11.18 -8.73
C THR A 340 -13.76 10.51 -7.37
N PRO A 341 -13.31 11.24 -6.35
CA PRO A 341 -13.11 10.70 -5.02
C PRO A 341 -14.44 10.23 -4.40
N PHE A 342 -14.33 9.26 -3.49
CA PHE A 342 -15.46 8.83 -2.66
C PHE A 342 -15.61 9.77 -1.45
N ASP A 343 -16.84 9.96 -0.97
CA ASP A 343 -17.05 10.63 0.30
C ASP A 343 -16.35 9.85 1.43
N HIS A 344 -16.55 8.54 1.43
CA HIS A 344 -15.94 7.60 2.38
C HIS A 344 -15.50 6.32 1.67
N SER A 345 -14.39 5.71 2.16
CA SER A 345 -13.89 4.43 1.66
C SER A 345 -13.05 3.70 2.72
N PHE A 346 -12.90 2.38 2.59
CA PHE A 346 -11.97 1.63 3.46
C PHE A 346 -10.54 2.15 3.35
N VAL A 347 -10.11 2.53 2.14
CA VAL A 347 -8.76 3.04 1.91
C VAL A 347 -8.55 4.39 2.59
N SER A 348 -9.51 5.31 2.51
CA SER A 348 -9.39 6.61 3.19
C SER A 348 -9.54 6.50 4.70
N LEU A 349 -10.39 5.60 5.21
CA LEU A 349 -10.44 5.30 6.65
C LEU A 349 -9.10 4.76 7.16
N GLU A 350 -8.44 3.87 6.42
CA GLU A 350 -7.09 3.40 6.78
C GLU A 350 -6.08 4.54 6.79
N GLY A 351 -6.13 5.43 5.80
CA GLY A 351 -5.30 6.64 5.76
C GLY A 351 -5.50 7.54 6.97
N PHE A 352 -6.75 7.73 7.36
CA PHE A 352 -7.14 8.49 8.55
C PHE A 352 -6.59 7.88 9.85
N LEU A 353 -6.76 6.58 10.05
CA LEU A 353 -6.26 5.87 11.24
C LEU A 353 -4.73 5.86 11.29
N ASN A 354 -4.06 5.74 10.14
CA ASN A 354 -2.61 5.86 10.03
C ASN A 354 -2.13 7.25 10.48
N ALA A 355 -2.82 8.32 10.05
CA ALA A 355 -2.49 9.68 10.45
C ALA A 355 -2.75 9.92 11.93
N LYS A 356 -3.87 9.41 12.46
CA LYS A 356 -4.23 9.51 13.88
C LYS A 356 -3.16 8.89 14.78
N LEU A 357 -2.72 7.69 14.46
CA LEU A 357 -1.65 7.02 15.19
C LEU A 357 -0.30 7.74 15.03
N LEU A 358 0.02 8.22 13.83
CA LEU A 358 1.27 8.96 13.63
C LEU A 358 1.31 10.25 14.44
N VAL A 359 0.21 11.00 14.53
CA VAL A 359 0.11 12.22 15.35
C VAL A 359 0.36 11.89 16.83
N GLU A 360 -0.19 10.81 17.35
CA GLU A 360 0.10 10.34 18.71
C GLU A 360 1.61 10.07 18.91
N ILE A 361 2.25 9.39 17.96
CA ILE A 361 3.69 9.13 18.00
C ILE A 361 4.49 10.45 17.97
N LEU A 362 4.11 11.39 17.12
CA LEU A 362 4.77 12.69 17.02
C LEU A 362 4.61 13.52 18.30
N HIS A 363 3.47 13.46 18.97
CA HIS A 363 3.28 14.09 20.29
C HIS A 363 4.25 13.54 21.34
N ARG A 364 4.53 12.24 21.32
CA ARG A 364 5.47 11.57 22.24
C ARG A 364 6.93 11.97 22.04
N LEU A 365 7.29 12.54 20.89
CA LEU A 365 8.62 13.11 20.64
C LEU A 365 8.85 14.45 21.38
N GLY A 366 7.78 15.08 21.90
CA GLY A 366 7.85 16.33 22.61
C GLY A 366 8.13 17.55 21.72
N THR A 367 8.73 18.60 22.31
CA THR A 367 8.93 19.89 21.64
C THR A 367 10.13 19.94 20.70
N GLU A 368 11.08 19.00 20.82
CA GLU A 368 12.31 18.93 20.02
C GLU A 368 12.45 17.59 19.32
N PRO A 369 11.57 17.26 18.34
CA PRO A 369 11.55 15.95 17.71
C PRO A 369 12.82 15.69 16.91
N GLN A 370 13.41 14.50 17.09
CA GLN A 370 14.58 14.02 16.39
C GLN A 370 14.35 12.61 15.84
N ARG A 371 14.92 12.28 14.67
CA ARG A 371 14.74 10.97 14.02
C ARG A 371 15.23 9.80 14.86
N ASN A 372 16.32 9.96 15.60
CA ASN A 372 16.86 8.91 16.47
C ASN A 372 15.98 8.60 17.69
N GLN A 373 14.96 9.41 17.97
CA GLN A 373 13.96 9.18 19.03
C GLN A 373 12.68 8.49 18.49
N LEU A 374 12.54 8.37 17.16
CA LEU A 374 11.32 7.83 16.54
C LEU A 374 10.98 6.42 17.01
N GLU A 375 11.98 5.55 17.12
CA GLU A 375 11.78 4.16 17.51
C GLU A 375 11.32 4.07 18.98
N ASP A 376 11.94 4.82 19.88
CA ASP A 376 11.55 4.88 21.30
C ASP A 376 10.14 5.46 21.46
N ALA A 377 9.81 6.52 20.71
CA ALA A 377 8.47 7.10 20.71
C ALA A 377 7.40 6.08 20.26
N VAL A 378 7.69 5.29 19.22
CA VAL A 378 6.79 4.22 18.78
C VAL A 378 6.67 3.13 19.85
N PHE A 379 7.77 2.68 20.44
CA PHE A 379 7.74 1.63 21.49
C PHE A 379 7.08 2.09 22.79
N SER A 380 7.01 3.40 23.03
CA SER A 380 6.22 3.94 24.14
C SER A 380 4.70 3.86 23.92
N VAL A 381 4.24 3.55 22.68
CA VAL A 381 2.82 3.32 22.39
C VAL A 381 2.42 1.95 22.93
N ALA A 382 1.78 1.95 24.09
CA ALA A 382 1.23 0.77 24.74
C ALA A 382 -0.27 0.99 24.97
N ASP A 383 -1.07 0.03 24.54
CA ASP A 383 -2.53 -0.01 24.73
C ASP A 383 -3.26 1.27 24.28
N PHE A 384 -2.74 1.91 23.22
CA PHE A 384 -3.34 3.11 22.68
C PHE A 384 -4.70 2.77 22.02
N ASP A 385 -5.76 3.41 22.52
CA ASP A 385 -7.09 3.29 21.93
C ASP A 385 -7.17 4.12 20.65
N LEU A 386 -7.20 3.42 19.52
CA LEU A 386 -7.36 4.06 18.21
C LEU A 386 -8.81 4.52 17.94
N GLY A 387 -9.75 4.11 18.79
CA GLY A 387 -11.19 4.40 18.67
C GLY A 387 -11.93 3.46 17.74
N ILE A 388 -11.39 2.25 17.48
CA ILE A 388 -12.00 1.20 16.64
C ILE A 388 -12.33 -0.07 17.43
N GLY A 389 -12.32 0.00 18.77
CA GLY A 389 -12.51 -1.17 19.63
C GLY A 389 -11.30 -2.10 19.72
N GLU A 390 -10.14 -1.65 19.24
CA GLU A 390 -8.86 -2.36 19.34
C GLU A 390 -7.78 -1.40 19.85
N GLN A 391 -6.92 -1.93 20.72
CA GLN A 391 -5.77 -1.22 21.23
C GLN A 391 -4.52 -1.49 20.39
N VAL A 392 -3.69 -0.47 20.23
CA VAL A 392 -2.43 -0.54 19.48
C VAL A 392 -1.25 -0.48 20.43
N SER A 393 -0.34 -1.44 20.30
CA SER A 393 0.93 -1.46 21.03
C SER A 393 2.05 -1.85 20.09
N PHE A 394 3.24 -1.26 20.31
CA PHE A 394 4.46 -1.61 19.60
C PHE A 394 5.56 -2.04 20.56
N GLY A 395 6.61 -2.65 20.03
CA GLY A 395 7.79 -3.06 20.78
C GLY A 395 8.89 -3.58 19.86
N PRO A 396 10.07 -3.91 20.40
CA PRO A 396 11.22 -4.37 19.60
C PRO A 396 10.87 -5.56 18.66
N ASP A 397 10.05 -6.50 19.16
CA ASP A 397 9.63 -7.68 18.42
C ASP A 397 8.22 -7.53 17.80
N ARG A 398 7.59 -6.38 17.96
CA ARG A 398 6.23 -6.10 17.48
C ARG A 398 6.17 -4.76 16.74
N ARG A 399 6.33 -4.82 15.43
CA ARG A 399 6.28 -3.66 14.52
C ARG A 399 4.98 -3.59 13.69
N GLN A 400 3.94 -4.29 14.15
CA GLN A 400 2.60 -4.28 13.59
C GLN A 400 1.57 -4.02 14.69
N GLY A 401 0.74 -2.98 14.51
CA GLY A 401 -0.27 -2.55 15.48
C GLY A 401 -1.50 -3.46 15.50
N LEU A 402 -2.21 -3.56 14.38
CA LEU A 402 -3.49 -4.28 14.27
C LEU A 402 -3.30 -5.65 13.60
N GLN A 403 -4.16 -6.62 13.99
CA GLN A 403 -4.12 -7.98 13.46
C GLN A 403 -5.49 -8.44 12.92
N ARG A 404 -6.55 -7.75 13.28
CA ARG A 404 -7.91 -8.14 12.94
C ARG A 404 -8.16 -7.95 11.44
N VAL A 405 -8.92 -8.90 10.90
CA VAL A 405 -9.43 -8.87 9.52
C VAL A 405 -10.94 -8.92 9.58
N TYR A 406 -11.59 -8.03 8.85
CA TYR A 406 -13.02 -7.97 8.67
C TYR A 406 -13.36 -8.50 7.28
N TYR A 407 -14.58 -8.92 7.07
CA TYR A 407 -15.06 -9.43 5.78
C TYR A 407 -16.31 -8.70 5.38
N THR A 408 -16.42 -8.40 4.08
CA THR A 408 -17.56 -7.69 3.53
C THR A 408 -18.03 -8.37 2.24
N VAL A 409 -19.32 -8.24 1.98
CA VAL A 409 -20.00 -8.61 0.73
C VAL A 409 -20.74 -7.40 0.18
N VAL A 410 -21.15 -7.47 -1.08
CA VAL A 410 -22.00 -6.43 -1.66
C VAL A 410 -23.48 -6.78 -1.44
N ASP A 411 -24.19 -5.83 -0.89
CA ASP A 411 -25.64 -5.87 -0.73
C ASP A 411 -26.20 -4.48 -1.09
N GLU A 412 -27.26 -4.43 -1.89
CA GLU A 412 -27.88 -3.17 -2.37
C GLU A 412 -26.87 -2.11 -2.86
N GLY A 413 -25.82 -2.57 -3.58
CA GLY A 413 -24.81 -1.69 -4.18
C GLY A 413 -23.79 -1.08 -3.20
N ARG A 414 -23.65 -1.59 -1.99
CA ARG A 414 -22.68 -1.16 -0.96
C ARG A 414 -22.05 -2.35 -0.27
N PHE A 415 -20.89 -2.14 0.35
CA PHE A 415 -20.25 -3.17 1.16
C PHE A 415 -20.89 -3.23 2.55
N VAL A 416 -21.35 -4.43 2.93
CA VAL A 416 -21.90 -4.75 4.26
C VAL A 416 -21.03 -5.80 4.93
N PRO A 417 -20.99 -5.88 6.28
CA PRO A 417 -20.28 -6.93 6.99
C PRO A 417 -20.78 -8.32 6.59
N LEU A 418 -19.85 -9.27 6.48
CA LEU A 418 -20.15 -10.69 6.26
C LEU A 418 -19.98 -11.44 7.58
N ASP A 419 -21.05 -11.62 8.31
CA ASP A 419 -21.05 -12.32 9.59
C ASP A 419 -21.30 -13.82 9.43
N ASP A 420 -22.19 -14.22 8.53
CA ASP A 420 -22.52 -15.64 8.26
C ASP A 420 -22.18 -16.05 6.81
N TRP A 421 -21.04 -16.73 6.68
CA TRP A 421 -20.55 -17.28 5.43
C TRP A 421 -21.45 -18.39 4.86
N ARG A 422 -22.17 -19.14 5.71
CA ARG A 422 -23.04 -20.22 5.27
C ARG A 422 -24.28 -19.69 4.58
N ILE A 423 -24.92 -18.68 5.17
CA ILE A 423 -26.12 -18.07 4.58
C ILE A 423 -25.77 -17.49 3.21
N ARG A 424 -24.57 -16.93 3.05
CA ARG A 424 -24.19 -16.25 1.81
C ARG A 424 -23.69 -17.20 0.74
N PHE A 425 -22.96 -18.28 1.08
CA PHE A 425 -22.19 -19.08 0.11
C PHE A 425 -22.30 -20.60 0.31
N ALA A 426 -23.11 -21.13 1.20
CA ALA A 426 -23.30 -22.58 1.39
C ALA A 426 -24.08 -23.22 0.25
#